data_1658cc522dc307be6dde27dda28294d5
#
_entry.id   1658cc522dc307be6dde27dda28294d5
#
_cell.length_a   1.000
_cell.length_b   1.000
_cell.length_c   1.000
_cell.angle_alpha   90.00
_cell.angle_beta   90.00
_cell.angle_gamma   90.00
#
_symmetry.space_group_name_H-M   'P 1'
#
loop_
_entity.id
_entity.type
_entity.pdbx_description
1 polymer ?
#
loop_
_entity_poly.entity_id
_entity_poly.type
_entity_poly.pdbx_seq_one_letter_code
_entity_poly.pdbx_strand_id
1 'polypeptide(L)'
;MNKKLIIPITICAIIIIAVISTCLGKSSKIKLIWETVPAPKEIKDSIELKVYVENSGSMDAYMCAGSNLKDVVFDYVSDLKRLTTSCSLYYINSEVIPFTGNLNTYIKNLTPQSYAKAGGNCTNTDLRQIFDTILKANSKQTVSVFISDCILDIPQNAIDFLGNCQISIKNTFNEALAVNPELGVEIIKLESKFKGFWFCGHNREFLDDVKRPYYIWVIGNQRYLAEFNQKVPVENIIGGIKGYCAYATPQKIPFDISKSTYVTNRSGKIHVELLVNLRGSLQSNNIYKNIAQYKSANPQQVVVTSVEDITATGITYSHIIILDFSN
;
A
#
# COMPACT_ATOMS: atom_id res chain seq x y z
N MET A 1 29.84 33.95 14.26
CA MET A 1 28.80 33.37 15.15
C MET A 1 28.06 32.32 14.35
N ASN A 2 28.25 31.04 14.66
CA ASN A 2 27.54 29.95 13.97
C ASN A 2 26.13 29.82 14.53
N LYS A 3 25.14 30.25 13.78
CA LYS A 3 23.74 29.96 14.16
C LYS A 3 23.37 28.58 13.64
N LYS A 4 23.12 27.65 14.54
CA LYS A 4 22.54 26.34 14.24
C LYS A 4 21.02 26.53 14.21
N LEU A 5 20.40 26.15 13.11
CA LEU A 5 18.95 26.10 13.01
C LEU A 5 18.54 24.62 12.89
N ILE A 6 17.80 24.11 13.84
CA ILE A 6 17.32 22.72 13.90
C ILE A 6 15.84 22.75 13.62
N ILE A 7 15.37 21.94 12.67
CA ILE A 7 13.96 21.90 12.31
C ILE A 7 13.43 20.45 12.29
N PRO A 8 12.35 20.12 13.01
CA PRO A 8 11.75 18.79 13.01
C PRO A 8 10.96 18.53 11.73
N ILE A 9 11.03 17.30 11.22
CA ILE A 9 10.39 16.87 9.96
C ILE A 9 9.12 16.09 10.25
N THR A 10 7.99 16.57 9.74
CA THR A 10 6.77 15.80 9.57
C THR A 10 6.56 15.52 8.08
N ILE A 11 6.08 14.36 7.73
CA ILE A 11 6.00 13.81 6.38
C ILE A 11 5.05 14.59 5.49
N CYS A 12 5.51 15.52 4.90
CA CYS A 12 5.12 16.37 3.78
C CYS A 12 5.94 17.65 3.82
N ALA A 13 6.92 17.75 4.74
CA ALA A 13 7.78 18.92 4.82
C ALA A 13 9.22 18.44 4.92
N ILE A 14 9.98 18.62 3.88
CA ILE A 14 11.44 18.48 3.92
C ILE A 14 11.99 19.83 4.38
N ILE A 15 12.64 19.85 5.53
CA ILE A 15 13.26 21.06 6.04
C ILE A 15 14.77 20.87 5.93
N ILE A 16 15.37 21.71 5.15
CA ILE A 16 16.82 21.77 5.00
C ILE A 16 17.31 23.14 5.46
N ILE A 17 18.33 23.14 6.29
CA ILE A 17 18.95 24.36 6.75
C ILE A 17 20.33 24.48 6.13
N ALA A 18 20.49 25.50 5.32
CA ALA A 18 21.80 25.97 4.92
C ALA A 18 22.23 27.12 5.84
N VAL A 19 23.34 26.97 6.52
CA VAL A 19 23.99 28.10 7.22
C VAL A 19 24.99 28.72 6.24
N ILE A 20 24.59 29.88 5.73
CA ILE A 20 25.51 30.68 4.92
C ILE A 20 26.34 31.56 5.88
N SER A 21 27.64 31.29 5.96
CA SER A 21 28.56 32.18 6.64
C SER A 21 29.06 33.17 5.61
N THR A 22 28.58 34.40 5.67
CA THR A 22 29.17 35.54 4.93
C THR A 22 30.38 36.02 5.66
N CYS A 23 31.56 35.60 5.22
CA CYS A 23 32.81 36.27 5.51
C CYS A 23 33.53 36.55 4.20
N LEU A 24 33.87 37.79 4.01
CA LEU A 24 34.61 38.36 2.87
C LEU A 24 35.82 37.47 2.45
N GLY A 25 35.80 37.00 1.22
CA GLY A 25 36.99 36.62 0.49
C GLY A 25 37.51 35.18 0.63
N LYS A 26 36.77 34.23 1.28
CA LYS A 26 37.15 32.80 1.28
C LYS A 26 35.95 31.95 0.84
N SER A 27 36.20 30.96 -0.02
CA SER A 27 35.17 29.99 -0.44
C SER A 27 34.43 29.42 0.76
N SER A 28 33.20 29.84 0.95
CA SER A 28 32.37 29.36 2.05
C SER A 28 31.99 27.92 1.78
N LYS A 29 32.55 27.00 2.56
CA LYS A 29 32.07 25.60 2.56
C LYS A 29 30.72 25.56 3.26
N ILE A 30 29.70 25.23 2.54
CA ILE A 30 28.37 24.95 3.11
C ILE A 30 28.47 23.65 3.90
N LYS A 31 28.20 23.71 5.19
CA LYS A 31 28.13 22.53 6.05
C LYS A 31 26.67 22.23 6.34
N LEU A 32 26.15 21.16 5.73
CA LEU A 32 24.85 20.61 6.06
C LEU A 32 24.99 19.82 7.38
N ILE A 33 24.18 20.16 8.38
CA ILE A 33 24.18 19.48 9.68
C ILE A 33 22.80 18.82 9.82
N TRP A 34 22.81 17.52 10.05
CA TRP A 34 21.64 16.70 10.11
C TRP A 34 21.55 15.96 11.45
N GLU A 35 20.34 15.81 11.98
CA GLU A 35 20.11 14.82 13.02
C GLU A 35 19.93 13.46 12.35
N THR A 36 20.87 12.55 12.59
CA THR A 36 20.78 11.19 12.10
C THR A 36 19.83 10.39 12.99
N VAL A 37 18.72 9.91 12.41
CA VAL A 37 17.97 8.82 13.01
C VAL A 37 18.54 7.51 12.46
N PRO A 38 18.77 6.49 13.31
CA PRO A 38 19.32 5.22 12.86
C PRO A 38 18.52 4.66 11.69
N ALA A 39 19.21 4.21 10.65
CA ALA A 39 18.57 3.52 9.54
C ALA A 39 17.74 2.35 10.07
N PRO A 40 16.54 2.08 9.54
CA PRO A 40 15.78 0.92 9.89
C PRO A 40 16.64 -0.33 9.69
N LYS A 41 16.72 -1.19 10.71
CA LYS A 41 17.42 -2.46 10.58
C LYS A 41 16.81 -3.27 9.43
N GLU A 42 17.67 -3.93 8.63
CA GLU A 42 17.18 -4.94 7.67
C GLU A 42 16.25 -5.92 8.37
N ILE A 43 15.07 -6.11 7.79
CA ILE A 43 14.08 -7.01 8.35
C ILE A 43 14.47 -8.43 7.92
N LYS A 44 15.03 -9.20 8.82
CA LYS A 44 15.15 -10.67 8.72
C LYS A 44 13.96 -11.34 9.42
N ASP A 45 12.80 -10.70 9.41
CA ASP A 45 11.66 -11.21 10.12
C ASP A 45 10.98 -12.33 9.33
N SER A 46 10.45 -13.29 10.05
CA SER A 46 9.61 -14.35 9.53
C SER A 46 8.25 -13.76 9.19
N ILE A 47 7.96 -13.55 7.89
CA ILE A 47 6.68 -13.02 7.44
C ILE A 47 5.71 -14.17 7.18
N GLU A 48 4.53 -14.10 7.81
CA GLU A 48 3.40 -14.98 7.56
C GLU A 48 2.45 -14.36 6.54
N LEU A 49 2.16 -15.06 5.44
CA LEU A 49 1.14 -14.66 4.46
C LEU A 49 -0.17 -15.40 4.77
N LYS A 50 -1.27 -14.64 4.93
CA LYS A 50 -2.62 -15.18 5.04
C LYS A 50 -3.44 -14.73 3.84
N VAL A 51 -4.01 -15.67 3.10
CA VAL A 51 -4.79 -15.37 1.90
C VAL A 51 -6.24 -15.76 2.16
N TYR A 52 -7.14 -14.80 1.99
CA TYR A 52 -8.56 -14.95 2.17
C TYR A 52 -9.27 -14.66 0.84
N VAL A 53 -9.98 -15.63 0.31
CA VAL A 53 -10.88 -15.40 -0.82
C VAL A 53 -12.32 -15.48 -0.31
N GLU A 54 -13.07 -14.41 -0.56
CA GLU A 54 -14.49 -14.40 -0.23
C GLU A 54 -15.20 -15.46 -1.06
N ASN A 55 -15.98 -16.29 -0.36
CA ASN A 55 -16.80 -17.35 -0.97
C ASN A 55 -18.30 -17.06 -0.83
N SER A 56 -18.68 -15.82 -1.11
CA SER A 56 -20.10 -15.41 -1.20
C SER A 56 -20.73 -15.78 -2.56
N GLY A 57 -22.04 -15.72 -2.62
CA GLY A 57 -22.78 -16.02 -3.86
C GLY A 57 -22.49 -15.05 -5.01
N SER A 58 -22.07 -13.80 -4.72
CA SER A 58 -21.66 -12.85 -5.76
C SER A 58 -20.34 -13.23 -6.40
N MET A 59 -19.43 -13.84 -5.64
CA MET A 59 -18.14 -14.31 -6.14
C MET A 59 -18.24 -15.51 -7.08
N ASP A 60 -19.33 -16.29 -7.02
CA ASP A 60 -19.55 -17.45 -7.92
C ASP A 60 -19.48 -17.05 -9.40
N ALA A 61 -20.00 -15.88 -9.72
CA ALA A 61 -20.09 -15.40 -11.10
C ALA A 61 -18.71 -15.05 -11.73
N TYR A 62 -17.69 -14.85 -10.89
CA TYR A 62 -16.29 -14.68 -11.36
C TYR A 62 -15.60 -16.01 -11.70
N MET A 63 -16.22 -17.15 -11.39
CA MET A 63 -15.67 -18.47 -11.69
C MET A 63 -16.06 -18.98 -13.08
N CYS A 64 -16.56 -18.09 -13.94
CA CYS A 64 -16.99 -18.42 -15.30
C CYS A 64 -15.79 -18.61 -16.26
N ALA A 65 -16.05 -19.23 -17.40
CA ALA A 65 -15.08 -19.37 -18.47
C ALA A 65 -14.64 -18.00 -19.03
N GLY A 66 -13.33 -17.81 -19.14
CA GLY A 66 -12.72 -16.55 -19.58
C GLY A 66 -12.57 -15.49 -18.48
N SER A 67 -12.92 -15.80 -17.23
CA SER A 67 -12.52 -15.01 -16.08
C SER A 67 -11.01 -15.14 -15.84
N ASN A 68 -10.35 -14.04 -15.50
CA ASN A 68 -8.93 -14.02 -15.14
C ASN A 68 -8.68 -14.02 -13.63
N LEU A 69 -9.74 -14.00 -12.79
CA LEU A 69 -9.59 -13.87 -11.34
C LEU A 69 -8.66 -14.96 -10.77
N LYS A 70 -8.86 -16.22 -11.18
CA LYS A 70 -8.03 -17.34 -10.69
C LYS A 70 -6.56 -17.19 -11.06
N ASP A 71 -6.31 -16.77 -12.30
CA ASP A 71 -4.94 -16.59 -12.80
C ASP A 71 -4.25 -15.45 -12.08
N VAL A 72 -4.95 -14.32 -11.89
CA VAL A 72 -4.45 -13.17 -11.16
C VAL A 72 -4.13 -13.53 -9.70
N VAL A 73 -5.06 -14.21 -9.02
CA VAL A 73 -4.87 -14.62 -7.62
C VAL A 73 -3.70 -15.61 -7.51
N PHE A 74 -3.61 -16.57 -8.44
CA PHE A 74 -2.52 -17.54 -8.44
C PHE A 74 -1.17 -16.87 -8.62
N ASP A 75 -1.03 -16.03 -9.63
CA ASP A 75 0.22 -15.37 -10.00
C ASP A 75 0.68 -14.44 -8.87
N TYR A 76 -0.18 -13.52 -8.46
CA TYR A 76 0.12 -12.55 -7.41
C TYR A 76 0.46 -13.21 -6.06
N VAL A 77 -0.37 -14.18 -5.63
CA VAL A 77 -0.11 -14.90 -4.36
C VAL A 77 1.15 -15.77 -4.45
N SER A 78 1.43 -16.37 -5.62
CA SER A 78 2.68 -17.14 -5.82
C SER A 78 3.91 -16.27 -5.65
N ASP A 79 3.86 -15.03 -6.18
CA ASP A 79 4.95 -14.08 -6.07
C ASP A 79 5.15 -13.62 -4.61
N LEU A 80 4.07 -13.25 -3.93
CA LEU A 80 4.14 -12.86 -2.52
C LEU A 80 4.63 -14.03 -1.63
N LYS A 81 4.16 -15.25 -1.90
CA LYS A 81 4.57 -16.44 -1.15
C LYS A 81 6.07 -16.68 -1.20
N ARG A 82 6.75 -16.34 -2.30
CA ARG A 82 8.23 -16.46 -2.42
C ARG A 82 8.97 -15.50 -1.49
N LEU A 83 8.30 -14.45 -1.02
CA LEU A 83 8.86 -13.44 -0.13
C LEU A 83 8.54 -13.71 1.36
N THR A 84 7.79 -14.77 1.65
CA THR A 84 7.28 -15.08 2.99
C THR A 84 7.77 -16.44 3.48
N THR A 85 7.77 -16.65 4.80
CA THR A 85 8.22 -17.90 5.40
C THR A 85 7.11 -18.95 5.50
N SER A 86 5.85 -18.51 5.55
CA SER A 86 4.69 -19.38 5.58
C SER A 86 3.52 -18.75 4.82
N CYS A 87 2.62 -19.60 4.34
CA CYS A 87 1.41 -19.15 3.63
C CYS A 87 0.23 -20.02 4.03
N SER A 88 -0.79 -19.40 4.58
CA SER A 88 -2.05 -20.03 4.99
C SER A 88 -3.18 -19.54 4.09
N LEU A 89 -4.07 -20.45 3.69
CA LEU A 89 -5.13 -20.20 2.71
C LEU A 89 -6.50 -20.38 3.38
N TYR A 90 -7.43 -19.48 3.11
CA TYR A 90 -8.75 -19.47 3.73
C TYR A 90 -9.82 -19.09 2.72
N TYR A 91 -11.01 -19.66 2.87
CA TYR A 91 -12.24 -19.02 2.42
C TYR A 91 -12.77 -18.12 3.54
N ILE A 92 -13.48 -17.07 3.18
CA ILE A 92 -14.09 -16.16 4.15
C ILE A 92 -15.48 -15.71 3.69
N ASN A 93 -16.44 -15.79 4.61
CA ASN A 93 -17.78 -15.26 4.47
C ASN A 93 -18.26 -14.78 5.87
N SER A 94 -19.29 -15.35 6.47
CA SER A 94 -19.61 -15.15 7.89
C SER A 94 -18.60 -15.80 8.83
N GLU A 95 -17.72 -16.67 8.30
CA GLU A 95 -16.71 -17.42 9.04
C GLU A 95 -15.39 -17.43 8.27
N VAL A 96 -14.28 -17.68 8.99
CA VAL A 96 -12.98 -17.97 8.40
C VAL A 96 -12.81 -19.48 8.32
N ILE A 97 -12.70 -19.98 7.11
CA ILE A 97 -12.67 -21.41 6.81
C ILE A 97 -11.29 -21.78 6.29
N PRO A 98 -10.45 -22.48 7.08
CA PRO A 98 -9.12 -22.85 6.65
C PRO A 98 -9.16 -23.85 5.50
N PHE A 99 -8.30 -23.65 4.50
CA PHE A 99 -8.12 -24.59 3.41
C PHE A 99 -6.88 -25.43 3.63
N THR A 100 -7.08 -26.75 3.67
CA THR A 100 -5.97 -27.71 3.79
C THR A 100 -5.47 -28.10 2.41
N GLY A 101 -4.27 -27.65 2.04
CA GLY A 101 -3.67 -27.94 0.75
C GLY A 101 -2.66 -26.89 0.30
N ASN A 102 -2.14 -27.05 -0.90
CA ASN A 102 -1.25 -26.07 -1.51
C ASN A 102 -2.02 -25.04 -2.36
N LEU A 103 -1.33 -23.99 -2.78
CA LEU A 103 -1.91 -22.91 -3.59
C LEU A 103 -2.53 -23.44 -4.91
N ASN A 104 -1.88 -24.36 -5.61
CA ASN A 104 -2.42 -24.92 -6.86
C ASN A 104 -3.77 -25.60 -6.62
N THR A 105 -3.87 -26.39 -5.56
CA THR A 105 -5.11 -27.08 -5.20
C THR A 105 -6.17 -26.07 -4.76
N TYR A 106 -5.77 -25.04 -4.01
CA TYR A 106 -6.67 -23.97 -3.59
C TYR A 106 -7.31 -23.25 -4.78
N ILE A 107 -6.51 -22.81 -5.75
CA ILE A 107 -7.00 -22.12 -6.95
C ILE A 107 -7.92 -23.02 -7.79
N LYS A 108 -7.62 -24.31 -7.92
CA LYS A 108 -8.51 -25.28 -8.60
C LYS A 108 -9.86 -25.39 -7.89
N ASN A 109 -9.88 -25.23 -6.57
CA ASN A 109 -11.08 -25.27 -5.74
C ASN A 109 -11.83 -23.93 -5.64
N LEU A 110 -11.40 -22.87 -6.30
CA LEU A 110 -12.21 -21.67 -6.44
C LEU A 110 -13.34 -21.93 -7.45
N THR A 111 -14.38 -22.60 -7.00
CA THR A 111 -15.56 -22.97 -7.80
C THR A 111 -16.83 -22.79 -6.99
N PRO A 112 -17.98 -22.50 -7.63
CA PRO A 112 -19.25 -22.40 -6.93
C PRO A 112 -19.57 -23.62 -6.06
N GLN A 113 -19.26 -24.83 -6.58
CA GLN A 113 -19.51 -26.08 -5.87
C GLN A 113 -18.64 -26.22 -4.61
N SER A 114 -17.39 -25.75 -4.66
CA SER A 114 -16.51 -25.78 -3.50
C SER A 114 -16.88 -24.71 -2.48
N TYR A 115 -17.33 -23.54 -2.93
CA TYR A 115 -17.79 -22.46 -2.07
C TYR A 115 -19.00 -22.91 -1.24
N ALA A 116 -20.02 -23.50 -1.90
CA ALA A 116 -21.19 -24.00 -1.22
C ALA A 116 -20.88 -25.11 -0.19
N LYS A 117 -19.80 -25.87 -0.39
CA LYS A 117 -19.39 -26.96 0.50
C LYS A 117 -18.41 -26.53 1.60
N ALA A 118 -17.78 -25.36 1.46
CA ALA A 118 -16.74 -24.93 2.40
C ALA A 118 -17.30 -24.67 3.81
N GLY A 119 -18.52 -24.19 3.92
CA GLY A 119 -19.17 -23.83 5.19
C GLY A 119 -19.43 -22.33 5.31
N GLY A 120 -19.95 -21.93 6.46
CA GLY A 120 -20.38 -20.56 6.72
C GLY A 120 -21.64 -20.15 5.94
N ASN A 121 -22.00 -18.88 6.03
CA ASN A 121 -23.13 -18.33 5.29
C ASN A 121 -22.64 -17.61 4.03
N CYS A 122 -22.85 -18.23 2.86
CA CYS A 122 -22.49 -17.66 1.56
C CYS A 122 -23.51 -16.66 1.01
N THR A 123 -24.67 -16.48 1.66
CA THR A 123 -25.76 -15.63 1.14
C THR A 123 -25.69 -14.19 1.64
N ASN A 124 -25.03 -13.95 2.76
CA ASN A 124 -24.92 -12.62 3.34
C ASN A 124 -23.51 -12.44 3.92
N THR A 125 -22.74 -11.56 3.30
CA THR A 125 -21.37 -11.25 3.74
C THR A 125 -21.34 -9.85 4.35
N ASP A 126 -20.93 -9.76 5.62
CA ASP A 126 -20.71 -8.49 6.30
C ASP A 126 -19.22 -8.11 6.27
N LEU A 127 -18.87 -7.16 5.41
CA LEU A 127 -17.48 -6.67 5.27
C LEU A 127 -16.93 -6.12 6.59
N ARG A 128 -17.76 -5.59 7.49
CA ARG A 128 -17.32 -5.10 8.82
C ARG A 128 -16.76 -6.26 9.63
N GLN A 129 -17.49 -7.37 9.66
CA GLN A 129 -17.10 -8.59 10.37
C GLN A 129 -15.84 -9.20 9.73
N ILE A 130 -15.75 -9.19 8.40
CA ILE A 130 -14.56 -9.67 7.68
C ILE A 130 -13.33 -8.87 8.07
N PHE A 131 -13.38 -7.53 7.98
CA PHE A 131 -12.23 -6.70 8.35
C PHE A 131 -11.86 -6.83 9.82
N ASP A 132 -12.84 -6.89 10.73
CA ASP A 132 -12.60 -7.12 12.15
C ASP A 132 -11.86 -8.44 12.38
N THR A 133 -12.31 -9.51 11.72
CA THR A 133 -11.71 -10.84 11.83
C THR A 133 -10.28 -10.88 11.26
N ILE A 134 -10.05 -10.29 10.07
CA ILE A 134 -8.74 -10.25 9.44
C ILE A 134 -7.76 -9.43 10.30
N LEU A 135 -8.17 -8.26 10.76
CA LEU A 135 -7.31 -7.36 11.53
C LEU A 135 -6.97 -7.92 12.91
N LYS A 136 -7.91 -8.58 13.57
CA LYS A 136 -7.65 -9.30 14.83
C LYS A 136 -6.72 -10.50 14.67
N ALA A 137 -6.77 -11.16 13.52
CA ALA A 137 -5.90 -12.29 13.19
C ALA A 137 -4.48 -11.86 12.76
N ASN A 138 -4.24 -10.56 12.52
CA ASN A 138 -2.95 -10.04 12.11
C ASN A 138 -2.04 -9.81 13.30
N SER A 139 -0.83 -10.39 13.23
CA SER A 139 0.31 -10.01 14.07
C SER A 139 1.16 -8.94 13.36
N LYS A 140 2.20 -8.46 14.03
CA LYS A 140 3.17 -7.54 13.41
C LYS A 140 3.92 -8.16 12.23
N GLN A 141 4.04 -9.49 12.18
CA GLN A 141 4.69 -10.24 11.10
C GLN A 141 3.71 -10.82 10.08
N THR A 142 2.41 -10.57 10.22
CA THR A 142 1.41 -11.09 9.29
C THR A 142 1.14 -10.08 8.19
N VAL A 143 1.07 -10.58 6.95
CA VAL A 143 0.47 -9.87 5.81
C VAL A 143 -0.74 -10.65 5.34
N SER A 144 -1.90 -10.00 5.32
CA SER A 144 -3.16 -10.57 4.86
C SER A 144 -3.51 -10.06 3.47
N VAL A 145 -3.84 -10.98 2.57
CA VAL A 145 -4.38 -10.70 1.24
C VAL A 145 -5.85 -11.10 1.23
N PHE A 146 -6.74 -10.15 1.07
CA PHE A 146 -8.18 -10.39 1.00
C PHE A 146 -8.72 -10.07 -0.39
N ILE A 147 -9.38 -11.02 -1.02
CA ILE A 147 -9.93 -10.94 -2.38
C ILE A 147 -11.45 -11.00 -2.32
N SER A 148 -12.11 -9.97 -2.84
CA SER A 148 -13.58 -9.81 -2.77
C SER A 148 -14.07 -8.86 -3.87
N ASP A 149 -15.32 -8.99 -4.27
CA ASP A 149 -16.00 -7.97 -5.07
C ASP A 149 -16.51 -6.79 -4.23
N CYS A 150 -16.41 -6.90 -2.90
CA CYS A 150 -16.82 -5.89 -1.93
C CYS A 150 -18.27 -5.45 -2.09
N ILE A 151 -19.16 -6.33 -2.53
CA ILE A 151 -20.58 -6.04 -2.60
C ILE A 151 -21.14 -6.06 -1.18
N LEU A 152 -21.78 -4.95 -0.80
CA LEU A 152 -22.53 -4.83 0.44
C LEU A 152 -24.01 -5.18 0.21
N ASP A 153 -24.56 -6.04 1.05
CA ASP A 153 -25.99 -6.21 1.12
C ASP A 153 -26.62 -5.01 1.86
N ILE A 154 -27.21 -4.11 1.09
CA ILE A 154 -27.72 -2.84 1.58
C ILE A 154 -29.21 -2.96 1.87
N PRO A 155 -29.66 -2.81 3.14
CA PRO A 155 -31.08 -2.82 3.49
C PRO A 155 -31.82 -1.58 2.95
N GLN A 156 -33.14 -1.56 3.08
CA GLN A 156 -33.98 -0.44 2.59
C GLN A 156 -33.57 0.93 3.14
N ASN A 157 -33.02 1.01 4.36
CA ASN A 157 -32.50 2.25 4.96
C ASN A 157 -31.01 2.46 4.62
N ALA A 158 -30.72 2.57 3.32
CA ALA A 158 -29.37 2.56 2.78
C ALA A 158 -28.40 3.61 3.38
N ILE A 159 -28.87 4.82 3.66
CA ILE A 159 -28.00 5.94 4.09
C ILE A 159 -27.45 5.67 5.49
N ASP A 160 -28.30 5.32 6.44
CA ASP A 160 -27.89 5.04 7.82
C ASP A 160 -27.02 3.79 7.89
N PHE A 161 -27.34 2.77 7.09
CA PHE A 161 -26.56 1.55 7.01
C PHE A 161 -25.15 1.81 6.49
N LEU A 162 -25.01 2.55 5.39
CA LEU A 162 -23.69 2.88 4.81
C LEU A 162 -22.86 3.73 5.77
N GLY A 163 -23.49 4.73 6.43
CA GLY A 163 -22.83 5.54 7.45
C GLY A 163 -22.31 4.69 8.62
N ASN A 164 -23.12 3.76 9.12
CA ASN A 164 -22.74 2.85 10.19
C ASN A 164 -21.65 1.87 9.76
N CYS A 165 -21.68 1.36 8.52
CA CYS A 165 -20.62 0.53 7.97
C CYS A 165 -19.30 1.29 7.91
N GLN A 166 -19.31 2.53 7.41
CA GLN A 166 -18.13 3.37 7.33
C GLN A 166 -17.52 3.64 8.70
N ILE A 167 -18.35 3.99 9.69
CA ILE A 167 -17.92 4.24 11.08
C ILE A 167 -17.33 2.96 11.67
N SER A 168 -18.00 1.82 11.52
CA SER A 168 -17.55 0.55 12.06
C SER A 168 -16.21 0.13 11.47
N ILE A 169 -16.06 0.15 10.14
CA ILE A 169 -14.80 -0.20 9.47
C ILE A 169 -13.67 0.75 9.93
N LYS A 170 -13.96 2.05 9.97
CA LYS A 170 -12.98 3.06 10.45
C LYS A 170 -12.54 2.76 11.89
N ASN A 171 -13.46 2.42 12.79
CA ASN A 171 -13.12 2.09 14.17
C ASN A 171 -12.26 0.84 14.25
N THR A 172 -12.59 -0.21 13.49
CA THR A 172 -11.80 -1.45 13.44
C THR A 172 -10.37 -1.18 13.00
N PHE A 173 -10.17 -0.36 11.96
CA PHE A 173 -8.82 0.04 11.55
C PHE A 173 -8.10 0.93 12.57
N ASN A 174 -8.80 1.82 13.26
CA ASN A 174 -8.20 2.64 14.32
C ASN A 174 -7.74 1.78 15.51
N GLU A 175 -8.52 0.78 15.90
CA GLU A 175 -8.14 -0.19 16.94
C GLU A 175 -6.90 -1.01 16.52
N ALA A 176 -6.88 -1.47 15.28
CA ALA A 176 -5.73 -2.18 14.73
C ALA A 176 -4.47 -1.30 14.68
N LEU A 177 -4.59 -0.02 14.31
CA LEU A 177 -3.50 0.97 14.33
C LEU A 177 -2.99 1.28 15.75
N ALA A 178 -3.86 1.25 16.75
CA ALA A 178 -3.45 1.42 18.15
C ALA A 178 -2.53 0.26 18.62
N VAL A 179 -2.77 -0.96 18.12
CA VAL A 179 -1.94 -2.14 18.40
C VAL A 179 -0.70 -2.20 17.50
N ASN A 180 -0.85 -1.85 16.23
CA ASN A 180 0.22 -1.83 15.24
C ASN A 180 0.28 -0.48 14.53
N PRO A 181 1.03 0.51 15.08
CA PRO A 181 1.13 1.85 14.48
C PRO A 181 1.76 1.88 13.09
N GLU A 182 2.42 0.79 12.66
CA GLU A 182 3.00 0.65 11.33
C GLU A 182 2.08 -0.14 10.38
N LEU A 183 0.80 -0.31 10.72
CA LEU A 183 -0.17 -0.96 9.83
C LEU A 183 -0.32 -0.14 8.55
N GLY A 184 -0.16 -0.82 7.41
CA GLY A 184 -0.44 -0.32 6.08
C GLY A 184 -1.54 -1.12 5.41
N VAL A 185 -2.22 -0.49 4.46
CA VAL A 185 -3.28 -1.11 3.66
C VAL A 185 -3.13 -0.67 2.22
N GLU A 186 -3.21 -1.63 1.32
CA GLU A 186 -3.29 -1.39 -0.12
C GLU A 186 -4.59 -1.96 -0.65
N ILE A 187 -5.21 -1.25 -1.56
CA ILE A 187 -6.44 -1.64 -2.24
C ILE A 187 -6.18 -1.59 -3.74
N ILE A 188 -6.18 -2.74 -4.36
CA ILE A 188 -5.93 -2.91 -5.78
C ILE A 188 -7.26 -3.26 -6.44
N LYS A 189 -7.74 -2.40 -7.33
CA LYS A 189 -8.94 -2.64 -8.13
C LYS A 189 -8.57 -3.32 -9.44
N LEU A 190 -9.20 -4.43 -9.72
CA LEU A 190 -9.10 -5.18 -10.96
C LEU A 190 -10.48 -5.37 -11.59
N GLU A 191 -10.50 -5.92 -12.79
CA GLU A 191 -11.73 -6.33 -13.47
C GLU A 191 -11.57 -7.73 -14.04
N SER A 192 -12.64 -8.48 -13.95
CA SER A 192 -12.72 -9.80 -14.57
C SER A 192 -14.04 -9.99 -15.29
N LYS A 193 -14.06 -10.96 -16.21
CA LYS A 193 -15.29 -11.45 -16.82
C LYS A 193 -16.21 -11.99 -15.71
N PHE A 194 -17.47 -11.67 -15.83
CA PHE A 194 -18.51 -12.00 -14.89
C PHE A 194 -19.71 -12.60 -15.65
N LYS A 195 -20.16 -13.76 -15.21
CA LYS A 195 -21.36 -14.40 -15.74
C LYS A 195 -22.12 -15.05 -14.60
N GLY A 196 -23.24 -14.45 -14.22
CA GLY A 196 -24.05 -14.93 -13.11
C GLY A 196 -24.93 -13.84 -12.53
N PHE A 197 -25.43 -14.09 -11.34
CA PHE A 197 -26.30 -13.14 -10.66
C PHE A 197 -25.51 -12.04 -9.97
N TRP A 198 -25.84 -10.81 -10.30
CA TRP A 198 -25.43 -9.64 -9.58
C TRP A 198 -26.52 -9.22 -8.59
N PHE A 199 -26.11 -8.92 -7.38
CA PHE A 199 -26.98 -8.50 -6.31
C PHE A 199 -26.86 -7.01 -6.09
N CYS A 200 -27.99 -6.28 -6.19
CA CYS A 200 -28.05 -4.84 -5.97
C CYS A 200 -29.19 -4.56 -4.98
N GLY A 201 -28.85 -4.49 -3.71
CA GLY A 201 -29.85 -4.44 -2.64
C GLY A 201 -30.76 -5.68 -2.68
N HIS A 202 -32.08 -5.45 -2.76
CA HIS A 202 -33.05 -6.56 -2.86
C HIS A 202 -33.25 -7.10 -4.29
N ASN A 203 -32.61 -6.47 -5.28
CA ASN A 203 -32.73 -6.87 -6.67
C ASN A 203 -31.61 -7.84 -7.06
N ARG A 204 -31.96 -8.77 -7.93
CA ARG A 204 -31.07 -9.76 -8.49
C ARG A 204 -31.20 -9.73 -9.99
N GLU A 205 -30.11 -9.42 -10.68
CA GLU A 205 -30.04 -9.37 -12.13
C GLU A 205 -29.02 -10.39 -12.64
N PHE A 206 -29.39 -11.12 -13.69
CA PHE A 206 -28.45 -12.03 -14.35
C PHE A 206 -27.67 -11.25 -15.40
N LEU A 207 -26.36 -11.19 -15.20
CA LEU A 207 -25.42 -10.57 -16.13
C LEU A 207 -24.67 -11.65 -16.90
N ASP A 208 -24.57 -11.49 -18.22
CA ASP A 208 -23.85 -12.42 -19.08
C ASP A 208 -22.73 -11.70 -19.83
N ASP A 209 -21.52 -12.19 -19.68
CA ASP A 209 -20.33 -11.74 -20.40
C ASP A 209 -19.97 -10.23 -20.19
N VAL A 210 -20.17 -9.73 -18.98
CA VAL A 210 -19.79 -8.36 -18.60
C VAL A 210 -18.48 -8.37 -17.83
N LYS A 211 -17.78 -7.23 -17.80
CA LYS A 211 -16.64 -7.02 -16.89
C LYS A 211 -17.13 -6.38 -15.61
N ARG A 212 -16.75 -6.97 -14.48
CA ARG A 212 -17.09 -6.45 -13.16
C ARG A 212 -15.82 -6.25 -12.34
N PRO A 213 -15.76 -5.21 -11.48
CA PRO A 213 -14.64 -4.98 -10.60
C PRO A 213 -14.60 -6.01 -9.48
N TYR A 214 -13.39 -6.36 -9.04
CA TYR A 214 -13.09 -7.00 -7.78
C TYR A 214 -11.84 -6.35 -7.18
N TYR A 215 -11.58 -6.61 -5.91
CA TYR A 215 -10.56 -5.92 -5.16
C TYR A 215 -9.64 -6.91 -4.47
N ILE A 216 -8.36 -6.60 -4.46
CA ILE A 216 -7.36 -7.25 -3.61
C ILE A 216 -6.96 -6.24 -2.55
N TRP A 217 -7.20 -6.57 -1.30
CA TRP A 217 -6.73 -5.83 -0.15
C TRP A 217 -5.48 -6.49 0.39
N VAL A 218 -4.38 -5.73 0.54
CA VAL A 218 -3.16 -6.21 1.17
C VAL A 218 -2.97 -5.43 2.45
N ILE A 219 -2.99 -6.13 3.59
CA ILE A 219 -3.05 -5.54 4.92
C ILE A 219 -1.91 -6.10 5.75
N GLY A 220 -1.05 -5.26 6.31
CA GLY A 220 0.08 -5.69 7.11
C GLY A 220 0.99 -4.55 7.53
N ASN A 221 2.17 -4.86 8.07
CA ASN A 221 3.14 -3.83 8.37
C ASN A 221 3.59 -3.14 7.07
N GLN A 222 3.49 -1.80 7.02
CA GLN A 222 3.80 -1.00 5.83
C GLN A 222 5.22 -1.24 5.27
N ARG A 223 6.17 -1.64 6.10
CA ARG A 223 7.53 -1.98 5.67
C ARG A 223 7.55 -3.25 4.83
N TYR A 224 6.75 -4.27 5.21
CA TYR A 224 6.62 -5.50 4.42
C TYR A 224 5.89 -5.23 3.10
N LEU A 225 4.83 -4.41 3.13
CA LEU A 225 4.12 -4.03 1.91
C LEU A 225 5.05 -3.27 0.96
N ALA A 226 5.87 -2.35 1.48
CA ALA A 226 6.86 -1.63 0.69
C ALA A 226 7.92 -2.57 0.07
N GLU A 227 8.36 -3.60 0.81
CA GLU A 227 9.28 -4.62 0.28
C GLU A 227 8.59 -5.48 -0.79
N PHE A 228 7.32 -5.84 -0.57
CA PHE A 228 6.53 -6.59 -1.55
C PHE A 228 6.40 -5.78 -2.84
N ASN A 229 6.00 -4.52 -2.78
CA ASN A 229 5.87 -3.66 -3.96
C ASN A 229 7.19 -3.45 -4.71
N GLN A 230 8.31 -3.49 -4.01
CA GLN A 230 9.61 -3.41 -4.65
C GLN A 230 9.92 -4.66 -5.48
N LYS A 231 9.54 -5.85 -5.01
CA LYS A 231 9.85 -7.13 -5.63
C LYS A 231 8.73 -7.63 -6.54
N VAL A 232 7.50 -7.26 -6.23
CA VAL A 232 6.26 -7.60 -6.95
C VAL A 232 5.46 -6.32 -7.15
N PRO A 233 5.87 -5.44 -8.10
CA PRO A 233 5.18 -4.20 -8.35
C PRO A 233 3.72 -4.42 -8.74
N VAL A 234 2.80 -3.69 -8.11
CA VAL A 234 1.35 -3.83 -8.36
C VAL A 234 0.98 -3.55 -9.81
N GLU A 235 1.76 -2.72 -10.49
CA GLU A 235 1.59 -2.38 -11.91
C GLU A 235 1.81 -3.59 -12.83
N ASN A 236 2.53 -4.60 -12.36
CA ASN A 236 2.85 -5.81 -13.11
C ASN A 236 1.80 -6.94 -12.93
N ILE A 237 0.78 -6.72 -12.12
CA ILE A 237 -0.29 -7.71 -11.92
C ILE A 237 -0.97 -8.01 -13.26
N ILE A 238 -1.03 -9.29 -13.61
CA ILE A 238 -1.64 -9.75 -14.86
C ILE A 238 -3.11 -9.29 -14.95
N GLY A 239 -3.56 -8.97 -16.16
CA GLY A 239 -4.89 -8.41 -16.39
C GLY A 239 -4.95 -6.89 -16.25
N GLY A 240 -3.91 -6.26 -15.66
CA GLY A 240 -3.77 -4.81 -15.50
C GLY A 240 -4.69 -4.23 -14.43
N ILE A 241 -4.13 -3.47 -13.52
CA ILE A 241 -4.90 -2.79 -12.47
C ILE A 241 -5.80 -1.70 -13.06
N LYS A 242 -6.96 -1.48 -12.45
CA LYS A 242 -7.93 -0.42 -12.80
C LYS A 242 -7.96 0.71 -11.78
N GLY A 243 -7.32 0.52 -10.66
CA GLY A 243 -7.15 1.52 -9.63
C GLY A 243 -6.26 0.99 -8.51
N TYR A 244 -5.63 1.91 -7.81
CA TYR A 244 -4.77 1.63 -6.67
C TYR A 244 -4.94 2.72 -5.63
N CYS A 245 -5.06 2.33 -4.39
CA CYS A 245 -5.10 3.22 -3.25
C CYS A 245 -4.33 2.58 -2.11
N ALA A 246 -3.55 3.36 -1.39
CA ALA A 246 -2.83 2.86 -0.23
C ALA A 246 -2.90 3.84 0.94
N TYR A 247 -2.87 3.27 2.14
CA TYR A 247 -2.84 3.99 3.39
C TYR A 247 -1.67 3.48 4.22
N ALA A 248 -0.80 4.37 4.65
CA ALA A 248 0.32 4.08 5.51
C ALA A 248 0.51 5.22 6.51
N THR A 249 1.03 4.88 7.69
CA THR A 249 1.44 5.90 8.63
C THR A 249 2.68 6.61 8.11
N PRO A 250 2.78 7.91 8.31
CA PRO A 250 3.92 8.67 7.87
C PRO A 250 5.26 8.17 8.43
N GLN A 251 6.27 8.02 7.58
CA GLN A 251 7.64 7.72 8.00
C GLN A 251 8.36 8.96 8.53
N LYS A 252 9.11 8.81 9.62
CA LYS A 252 9.80 9.94 10.25
C LYS A 252 10.94 10.49 9.39
N ILE A 253 11.73 9.63 8.72
CA ILE A 253 12.86 10.04 7.86
C ILE A 253 13.04 9.05 6.71
N PRO A 254 12.65 9.41 5.49
CA PRO A 254 12.77 8.55 4.32
C PRO A 254 14.11 8.68 3.59
N PHE A 255 15.09 9.44 4.08
CA PHE A 255 16.30 9.81 3.34
C PHE A 255 17.60 9.51 4.08
N ASP A 256 18.69 9.34 3.32
CA ASP A 256 20.04 9.21 3.82
C ASP A 256 20.91 10.34 3.25
N ILE A 257 21.35 11.19 4.12
CA ILE A 257 22.09 12.39 3.76
C ILE A 257 23.53 12.10 3.44
N SER A 258 24.12 11.08 4.05
CA SER A 258 25.52 10.72 3.79
C SER A 258 25.75 10.33 2.33
N LYS A 259 24.66 9.98 1.62
CA LYS A 259 24.64 9.62 0.19
C LYS A 259 24.19 10.77 -0.71
N SER A 260 23.68 11.85 -0.11
CA SER A 260 23.21 13.01 -0.87
C SER A 260 24.38 13.84 -1.40
N THR A 261 24.19 14.45 -2.55
CA THR A 261 25.17 15.31 -3.21
C THR A 261 24.67 16.74 -3.29
N TYR A 262 25.58 17.70 -3.38
CA TYR A 262 25.24 19.09 -3.63
C TYR A 262 26.13 19.68 -4.70
N VAL A 263 25.58 20.55 -5.51
CA VAL A 263 26.31 21.25 -6.59
C VAL A 263 25.99 22.73 -6.53
N THR A 264 27.00 23.56 -6.60
CA THR A 264 26.83 25.02 -6.76
C THR A 264 27.01 25.38 -8.22
N ASN A 265 26.04 26.01 -8.82
CA ASN A 265 26.13 26.47 -10.19
C ASN A 265 26.85 27.82 -10.31
N ARG A 266 27.13 28.24 -11.59
CA ARG A 266 27.86 29.51 -11.86
C ARG A 266 27.10 30.76 -11.40
N SER A 267 25.79 30.70 -11.18
CA SER A 267 24.95 31.80 -10.68
C SER A 267 24.86 31.86 -9.14
N GLY A 268 25.63 31.01 -8.44
CA GLY A 268 25.61 30.95 -6.99
C GLY A 268 24.45 30.17 -6.38
N LYS A 269 23.55 29.62 -7.22
CA LYS A 269 22.46 28.73 -6.75
C LYS A 269 23.03 27.39 -6.33
N ILE A 270 22.52 26.88 -5.23
CA ILE A 270 22.89 25.58 -4.70
C ILE A 270 21.79 24.60 -5.02
N HIS A 271 22.17 23.52 -5.67
CA HIS A 271 21.31 22.36 -5.90
C HIS A 271 21.71 21.23 -4.97
N VAL A 272 20.76 20.61 -4.33
CA VAL A 272 20.97 19.41 -3.49
C VAL A 272 20.16 18.27 -4.07
N GLU A 273 20.84 17.18 -4.39
CA GLU A 273 20.23 15.90 -4.76
C GLU A 273 20.12 15.06 -3.49
N LEU A 274 18.89 14.87 -3.02
CA LEU A 274 18.59 14.13 -1.81
C LEU A 274 18.12 12.72 -2.17
N LEU A 275 18.92 11.71 -1.82
CA LEU A 275 18.56 10.30 -1.99
C LEU A 275 17.54 9.87 -0.95
N VAL A 276 16.37 9.41 -1.39
CA VAL A 276 15.24 9.10 -0.51
C VAL A 276 14.67 7.71 -0.79
N ASN A 277 14.11 7.07 0.24
CA ASN A 277 13.27 5.90 0.10
C ASN A 277 11.81 6.26 0.43
N LEU A 278 10.99 6.48 -0.59
CA LEU A 278 9.57 6.83 -0.45
C LEU A 278 8.65 5.61 -0.42
N ARG A 279 9.17 4.41 -0.73
CA ARG A 279 8.36 3.20 -0.86
C ARG A 279 7.51 2.89 0.36
N GLY A 280 8.03 3.17 1.56
CA GLY A 280 7.29 2.93 2.79
C GLY A 280 6.03 3.76 2.98
N SER A 281 5.80 4.80 2.18
CA SER A 281 4.53 5.54 2.17
C SER A 281 3.45 4.88 1.29
N LEU A 282 3.78 3.80 0.58
CA LEU A 282 2.87 2.98 -0.24
C LEU A 282 2.08 3.77 -1.29
N GLN A 283 2.61 4.90 -1.74
CA GLN A 283 1.96 5.72 -2.78
C GLN A 283 2.41 5.31 -4.18
N SER A 284 1.62 5.64 -5.17
CA SER A 284 2.00 5.43 -6.57
C SER A 284 3.14 6.36 -6.99
N ASN A 285 3.90 5.94 -8.01
CA ASN A 285 5.01 6.71 -8.52
C ASN A 285 4.60 8.09 -9.06
N ASN A 286 3.39 8.21 -9.61
CA ASN A 286 2.83 9.48 -10.04
C ASN A 286 2.65 10.48 -8.89
N ILE A 287 2.32 10.00 -7.68
CA ILE A 287 2.23 10.84 -6.49
C ILE A 287 3.62 11.26 -6.04
N TYR A 288 4.59 10.35 -6.03
CA TYR A 288 5.97 10.67 -5.66
C TYR A 288 6.59 11.72 -6.58
N LYS A 289 6.34 11.65 -7.88
CA LYS A 289 6.87 12.61 -8.87
C LYS A 289 6.13 13.95 -8.90
N ASN A 290 4.98 14.04 -8.26
CA ASN A 290 4.21 15.29 -8.22
C ASN A 290 4.81 16.23 -7.17
N ILE A 291 5.58 17.23 -7.64
CA ILE A 291 6.24 18.21 -6.76
C ILE A 291 5.25 18.98 -5.87
N ALA A 292 3.98 19.11 -6.25
CA ALA A 292 2.96 19.75 -5.43
C ALA A 292 2.66 19.00 -4.11
N GLN A 293 3.07 17.73 -4.00
CA GLN A 293 2.95 16.94 -2.75
C GLN A 293 4.03 17.29 -1.73
N TYR A 294 5.08 18.01 -2.13
CA TYR A 294 6.20 18.39 -1.28
C TYR A 294 6.05 19.83 -0.82
N LYS A 295 6.08 20.03 0.49
CA LYS A 295 5.97 21.37 1.08
C LYS A 295 7.28 21.71 1.78
N SER A 296 7.89 22.83 1.39
CA SER A 296 8.99 23.41 2.13
C SER A 296 8.43 24.20 3.32
N ALA A 297 9.04 24.06 4.49
CA ALA A 297 8.74 24.91 5.63
C ALA A 297 9.28 26.34 5.45
N ASN A 298 10.24 26.50 4.53
CA ASN A 298 10.77 27.81 4.15
C ASN A 298 10.80 27.94 2.63
N PRO A 299 9.66 28.16 1.97
CA PRO A 299 9.57 28.19 0.50
C PRO A 299 10.31 29.34 -0.16
N GLN A 300 10.70 30.36 0.61
CA GLN A 300 11.52 31.46 0.10
C GLN A 300 12.99 31.06 -0.05
N GLN A 301 13.46 30.08 0.70
CA GLN A 301 14.86 29.66 0.69
C GLN A 301 15.08 28.29 0.05
N VAL A 302 14.10 27.41 0.10
CA VAL A 302 14.22 26.03 -0.39
C VAL A 302 13.00 25.63 -1.19
N VAL A 303 13.22 25.20 -2.42
CA VAL A 303 12.16 24.75 -3.33
C VAL A 303 12.51 23.35 -3.84
N VAL A 304 11.51 22.46 -3.86
CA VAL A 304 11.60 21.18 -4.59
C VAL A 304 11.40 21.47 -6.07
N THR A 305 12.38 21.15 -6.89
CA THR A 305 12.34 21.43 -8.33
C THR A 305 12.02 20.19 -9.16
N SER A 306 12.49 19.02 -8.73
CA SER A 306 12.09 17.75 -9.37
C SER A 306 12.17 16.59 -8.40
N VAL A 307 11.50 15.51 -8.77
CA VAL A 307 11.59 14.19 -8.13
C VAL A 307 11.75 13.15 -9.22
N GLU A 308 12.83 12.38 -9.16
CA GLU A 308 13.23 11.45 -10.19
C GLU A 308 13.33 10.02 -9.64
N ASP A 309 12.99 9.02 -10.47
CA ASP A 309 13.10 7.62 -10.11
C ASP A 309 14.58 7.16 -10.11
N ILE A 310 14.93 6.33 -9.15
CA ILE A 310 16.16 5.56 -9.21
C ILE A 310 15.84 4.19 -9.80
N THR A 311 16.26 3.98 -11.05
CA THR A 311 16.02 2.72 -11.79
C THR A 311 17.10 1.67 -11.58
N ALA A 312 18.21 2.02 -10.91
CA ALA A 312 19.31 1.10 -10.69
C ALA A 312 18.94 -0.02 -9.70
N THR A 313 19.24 -1.26 -10.05
CA THR A 313 19.03 -2.43 -9.21
C THR A 313 20.02 -2.48 -8.05
N GLY A 314 19.59 -2.95 -6.87
CA GLY A 314 20.45 -3.11 -5.69
C GLY A 314 20.63 -1.85 -4.85
N ILE A 315 19.92 -0.75 -5.13
CA ILE A 315 19.98 0.48 -4.37
C ILE A 315 18.79 0.55 -3.38
N THR A 316 19.10 0.90 -2.15
CA THR A 316 18.11 1.03 -1.06
C THR A 316 17.10 2.18 -1.30
N TYR A 317 17.55 3.22 -2.02
CA TYR A 317 16.75 4.41 -2.30
C TYR A 317 15.84 4.20 -3.51
N SER A 318 14.71 4.90 -3.50
CA SER A 318 13.71 4.82 -4.57
C SER A 318 13.71 6.03 -5.51
N HIS A 319 14.05 7.19 -4.95
CA HIS A 319 13.96 8.46 -5.69
C HIS A 319 15.14 9.39 -5.35
N ILE A 320 15.36 10.37 -6.23
CA ILE A 320 16.18 11.54 -5.99
C ILE A 320 15.23 12.73 -5.91
N ILE A 321 15.28 13.49 -4.82
CA ILE A 321 14.59 14.78 -4.71
C ILE A 321 15.62 15.87 -4.97
N ILE A 322 15.36 16.73 -5.95
CA ILE A 322 16.21 17.87 -6.27
C ILE A 322 15.66 19.12 -5.60
N LEU A 323 16.52 19.77 -4.84
CA LEU A 323 16.20 20.95 -4.05
C LEU A 323 17.06 22.11 -4.53
N ASP A 324 16.42 23.26 -4.78
CA ASP A 324 17.09 24.51 -5.06
C ASP A 324 17.04 25.42 -3.84
N PHE A 325 18.18 25.98 -3.52
CA PHE A 325 18.32 26.98 -2.46
C PHE A 325 18.48 28.36 -3.09
N SER A 326 17.63 29.30 -2.67
CA SER A 326 17.76 30.71 -2.94
C SER A 326 18.66 31.37 -1.90
N ASN A 327 19.56 32.24 -2.34
CA ASN A 327 20.40 33.06 -1.46
C ASN A 327 19.56 34.12 -0.72
#